data_537074b2abd857848498ed227eb00f9e
#
_entry.id   537074b2abd857848498ed227eb00f9e
#
_cell.length_a   1.000
_cell.length_b   1.000
_cell.length_c   1.000
_cell.angle_alpha   90.00
_cell.angle_beta   90.00
_cell.angle_gamma   90.00
#
_symmetry.space_group_name_H-M   'P 1'
#
loop_
_entity.id
_entity.type
_entity.pdbx_description
1 polymer ?
#
loop_
_entity_poly.entity_id
_entity_poly.type
_entity_poly.pdbx_seq_one_letter_code
_entity_poly.pdbx_strand_id
1 'polypeptide(L)'
;MAYSLDDIFIDSIFEVKDIYNVSFKIEPNTHPVLAVECSVKESQNIESIVRNLYEKNLTLFTYIGEQRKGLFTGIVKDCKLVYNNKINTLKIKVVGFSVMLDKEKHTRIFQDEELTYREILNYVMPDTLGKVVFNKEDTEVGKLLFQYNETDWQFIKRVSGLGESILIPLFYENGVRLSYGLPRSAKETELQEDFYASGNHIHDKSKDYDIDGVYHMFYSDEDYELGTVVKNRGLR
;
A
#
# COMPACT_ATOMS: atom_id res chain seq x y z
N MET A 1 -14.44 3.79 -12.95
CA MET A 1 -14.38 5.20 -13.45
C MET A 1 -12.92 5.60 -13.34
N ALA A 2 -12.25 5.79 -14.46
CA ALA A 2 -10.88 6.30 -14.50
C ALA A 2 -10.86 7.75 -14.02
N TYR A 3 -9.90 8.13 -13.19
CA TYR A 3 -9.70 9.49 -12.75
C TYR A 3 -8.81 10.22 -13.76
N SER A 4 -9.25 11.40 -14.23
CA SER A 4 -8.33 12.31 -14.92
C SER A 4 -7.31 12.89 -13.94
N LEU A 5 -6.13 13.27 -14.41
CA LEU A 5 -5.16 13.97 -13.56
C LEU A 5 -5.70 15.29 -13.03
N ASP A 6 -6.65 15.90 -13.74
CA ASP A 6 -7.31 17.13 -13.33
C ASP A 6 -8.29 16.94 -12.14
N ASP A 7 -8.72 15.69 -11.90
CA ASP A 7 -9.61 15.33 -10.79
C ASP A 7 -8.83 14.87 -9.53
N ILE A 8 -7.50 14.89 -9.60
CA ILE A 8 -6.62 14.43 -8.52
C ILE A 8 -5.98 15.63 -7.83
N PHE A 9 -6.00 15.60 -6.50
CA PHE A 9 -5.46 16.65 -5.66
C PHE A 9 -4.44 16.10 -4.67
N ILE A 10 -3.50 16.94 -4.27
CA ILE A 10 -2.46 16.62 -3.28
C ILE A 10 -2.62 17.53 -2.07
N ASP A 11 -2.66 16.93 -0.90
CA ASP A 11 -2.62 17.59 0.39
C ASP A 11 -1.26 17.30 1.05
N SER A 12 -0.46 18.35 1.24
CA SER A 12 0.89 18.30 1.81
C SER A 12 1.30 19.68 2.30
N ILE A 13 2.58 19.85 2.66
CA ILE A 13 3.16 21.14 3.12
C ILE A 13 3.36 22.17 2.01
N PHE A 14 3.00 21.87 0.78
CA PHE A 14 3.14 22.73 -0.39
C PHE A 14 1.88 22.69 -1.27
N GLU A 15 1.71 23.72 -2.09
CA GLU A 15 0.61 23.82 -3.04
C GLU A 15 1.08 23.40 -4.44
N VAL A 16 0.38 22.42 -5.01
CA VAL A 16 0.61 21.92 -6.36
C VAL A 16 0.00 22.90 -7.38
N LYS A 17 0.70 23.11 -8.49
CA LYS A 17 0.17 23.82 -9.66
C LYS A 17 -0.44 22.83 -10.63
N ASP A 18 0.37 21.86 -11.11
CA ASP A 18 -0.05 20.85 -12.07
C ASP A 18 0.49 19.49 -11.66
N ILE A 19 -0.27 18.42 -11.87
CA ILE A 19 0.16 17.02 -11.71
C ILE A 19 0.42 16.45 -13.10
N TYR A 20 1.61 15.90 -13.31
CA TYR A 20 2.02 15.34 -14.61
C TYR A 20 1.92 13.82 -14.68
N ASN A 21 2.20 13.17 -13.55
CA ASN A 21 2.14 11.71 -13.46
C ASN A 21 1.84 11.25 -12.04
N VAL A 22 1.04 10.19 -11.96
CA VAL A 22 0.74 9.47 -10.70
C VAL A 22 0.82 7.99 -10.99
N SER A 23 1.59 7.27 -10.20
CA SER A 23 1.66 5.81 -10.27
C SER A 23 1.66 5.17 -8.89
N PHE A 24 0.96 4.05 -8.78
CA PHE A 24 0.88 3.24 -7.57
C PHE A 24 1.55 1.90 -7.80
N LYS A 25 2.26 1.43 -6.77
CA LYS A 25 2.69 0.04 -6.68
C LYS A 25 2.14 -0.54 -5.38
N ILE A 26 1.23 -1.50 -5.50
CA ILE A 26 0.53 -2.13 -4.38
C ILE A 26 0.62 -3.63 -4.59
N GLU A 27 1.30 -4.31 -3.68
CA GLU A 27 1.51 -5.75 -3.70
C GLU A 27 1.29 -6.33 -2.30
N PRO A 28 0.76 -7.56 -2.17
CA PRO A 28 0.68 -8.24 -0.89
C PRO A 28 2.06 -8.34 -0.22
N ASN A 29 2.08 -8.30 1.10
CA ASN A 29 3.29 -8.44 1.91
C ASN A 29 4.39 -7.38 1.63
N THR A 30 4.04 -6.29 0.94
CA THR A 30 4.96 -5.16 0.67
C THR A 30 4.33 -3.84 1.10
N HIS A 31 5.18 -2.83 1.36
CA HIS A 31 4.67 -1.49 1.61
C HIS A 31 4.18 -0.87 0.30
N PRO A 32 2.97 -0.31 0.25
CA PRO A 32 2.48 0.37 -0.94
C PRO A 32 3.31 1.62 -1.22
N VAL A 33 3.55 1.89 -2.49
CA VAL A 33 4.35 3.02 -2.95
C VAL A 33 3.53 3.84 -3.93
N LEU A 34 3.54 5.16 -3.74
CA LEU A 34 3.03 6.15 -4.67
C LEU A 34 4.22 6.95 -5.22
N ALA A 35 4.27 7.12 -6.52
CA ALA A 35 5.16 8.08 -7.17
C ALA A 35 4.33 9.17 -7.85
N VAL A 36 4.70 10.42 -7.59
CA VAL A 36 4.04 11.61 -8.14
C VAL A 36 5.07 12.50 -8.82
N GLU A 37 4.71 13.01 -9.98
CA GLU A 37 5.43 14.09 -10.66
C GLU A 37 4.51 15.30 -10.79
N CYS A 38 4.93 16.44 -10.21
CA CYS A 38 4.11 17.65 -10.19
C CYS A 38 4.97 18.93 -10.26
N SER A 39 4.33 20.03 -10.62
CA SER A 39 4.90 21.37 -10.45
C SER A 39 4.30 22.05 -9.22
N VAL A 40 5.03 23.04 -8.72
CA VAL A 40 4.67 23.84 -7.53
C VAL A 40 4.29 25.23 -7.99
N LYS A 41 3.39 25.89 -7.29
CA LYS A 41 3.05 27.30 -7.56
C LYS A 41 4.29 28.20 -7.46
N GLU A 42 4.42 29.14 -8.38
CA GLU A 42 5.58 30.02 -8.53
C GLU A 42 5.87 30.89 -7.28
N SER A 43 4.86 31.13 -6.46
CA SER A 43 4.97 31.87 -5.20
C SER A 43 5.75 31.12 -4.11
N GLN A 44 6.06 29.84 -4.30
CA GLN A 44 6.69 29.01 -3.28
C GLN A 44 8.17 28.75 -3.54
N ASN A 45 8.95 28.73 -2.45
CA ASN A 45 10.37 28.38 -2.53
C ASN A 45 10.55 26.87 -2.65
N ILE A 46 10.79 26.40 -3.86
CA ILE A 46 10.86 24.97 -4.20
C ILE A 46 12.03 24.24 -3.49
N GLU A 47 13.18 24.92 -3.27
CA GLU A 47 14.31 24.33 -2.55
C GLU A 47 13.98 24.08 -1.08
N SER A 48 13.24 25.01 -0.47
CA SER A 48 12.76 24.85 0.90
C SER A 48 11.77 23.68 1.00
N ILE A 49 10.89 23.50 0.01
CA ILE A 49 9.97 22.37 -0.05
C ILE A 49 10.75 21.07 -0.09
N VAL A 50 11.71 20.92 -0.99
CA VAL A 50 12.51 19.68 -1.12
C VAL A 50 13.21 19.32 0.19
N ARG A 51 13.78 20.32 0.90
CA ARG A 51 14.46 20.10 2.19
C ARG A 51 13.52 19.66 3.30
N ASN A 52 12.29 20.18 3.32
CA ASN A 52 11.36 20.01 4.43
C ASN A 52 10.33 18.89 4.20
N LEU A 53 10.24 18.37 2.97
CA LEU A 53 9.20 17.39 2.60
C LEU A 53 9.50 15.97 3.10
N TYR A 54 10.78 15.64 3.33
CA TYR A 54 11.18 14.32 3.82
C TYR A 54 10.49 13.99 5.16
N GLU A 55 9.95 12.78 5.27
CA GLU A 55 9.16 12.29 6.41
C GLU A 55 7.87 13.06 6.72
N LYS A 56 7.43 13.95 5.85
CA LYS A 56 6.11 14.57 5.96
C LYS A 56 5.03 13.67 5.33
N ASN A 57 3.81 13.84 5.82
CA ASN A 57 2.66 13.17 5.24
C ASN A 57 2.29 13.81 3.90
N LEU A 58 1.88 12.96 2.97
CA LEU A 58 1.27 13.38 1.72
C LEU A 58 0.02 12.53 1.48
N THR A 59 -1.09 13.20 1.18
CA THR A 59 -2.34 12.55 0.82
C THR A 59 -2.71 12.91 -0.61
N LEU A 60 -2.94 11.90 -1.43
CA LEU A 60 -3.55 12.00 -2.73
C LEU A 60 -5.04 11.73 -2.59
N PHE A 61 -5.89 12.58 -3.16
CA PHE A 61 -7.34 12.45 -3.04
C PHE A 61 -8.06 12.98 -4.28
N THR A 62 -9.33 12.62 -4.39
CA THR A 62 -10.27 13.12 -5.40
C THR A 62 -11.58 13.50 -4.74
N TYR A 63 -12.49 14.09 -5.52
CA TYR A 63 -13.86 14.34 -5.10
C TYR A 63 -14.83 13.47 -5.89
N ILE A 64 -15.79 12.86 -5.18
CA ILE A 64 -16.96 12.19 -5.76
C ILE A 64 -18.17 12.98 -5.34
N GLY A 65 -18.69 13.81 -6.26
CA GLY A 65 -19.64 14.86 -5.90
C GLY A 65 -18.97 15.87 -4.96
N GLU A 66 -19.54 16.08 -3.76
CA GLU A 66 -18.96 16.97 -2.74
C GLU A 66 -18.09 16.24 -1.72
N GLN A 67 -17.99 14.91 -1.80
CA GLN A 67 -17.25 14.11 -0.82
C GLN A 67 -15.79 13.88 -1.26
N ARG A 68 -14.86 14.20 -0.35
CA ARG A 68 -13.44 13.90 -0.52
C ARG A 68 -13.21 12.38 -0.36
N LYS A 69 -12.63 11.75 -1.38
CA LYS A 69 -12.20 10.36 -1.35
C LYS A 69 -10.67 10.30 -1.35
N GLY A 70 -10.09 9.71 -0.31
CA GLY A 70 -8.65 9.42 -0.26
C GLY A 70 -8.30 8.33 -1.29
N LEU A 71 -7.27 8.59 -2.08
CA LEU A 71 -6.71 7.62 -3.03
C LEU A 71 -5.45 6.97 -2.48
N PHE A 72 -4.61 7.75 -1.79
CA PHE A 72 -3.40 7.28 -1.15
C PHE A 72 -2.98 8.24 -0.05
N THR A 73 -2.51 7.72 1.07
CA THR A 73 -1.86 8.53 2.10
C THR A 73 -0.64 7.80 2.65
N GLY A 74 0.42 8.55 2.94
CA GLY A 74 1.66 7.97 3.42
C GLY A 74 2.72 9.01 3.75
N ILE A 75 3.94 8.53 3.93
CA ILE A 75 5.11 9.31 4.34
C ILE A 75 6.04 9.49 3.14
N VAL A 76 6.46 10.72 2.88
CA VAL A 76 7.43 11.03 1.84
C VAL A 76 8.80 10.45 2.20
N LYS A 77 9.36 9.61 1.33
CA LYS A 77 10.66 8.96 1.51
C LYS A 77 11.73 9.44 0.54
N ASP A 78 11.33 10.05 -0.58
CA ASP A 78 12.24 10.67 -1.52
C ASP A 78 11.55 11.85 -2.21
N CYS A 79 12.30 12.93 -2.44
CA CYS A 79 11.84 14.07 -3.19
C CYS A 79 13.01 14.62 -4.02
N LYS A 80 12.83 14.68 -5.33
CA LYS A 80 13.83 15.16 -6.27
C LYS A 80 13.28 16.31 -7.08
N LEU A 81 14.08 17.37 -7.20
CA LEU A 81 13.80 18.47 -8.10
C LEU A 81 14.48 18.20 -9.45
N VAL A 82 13.70 18.22 -10.50
CA VAL A 82 14.19 18.08 -11.89
C VAL A 82 13.94 19.37 -12.64
N TYR A 83 15.02 19.95 -13.16
CA TYR A 83 14.96 21.12 -14.03
C TYR A 83 14.92 20.66 -15.49
N ASN A 84 13.83 20.93 -16.19
CA ASN A 84 13.72 20.63 -17.61
C ASN A 84 13.06 21.81 -18.34
N ASN A 85 13.77 22.39 -19.32
CA ASN A 85 13.25 23.44 -20.22
C ASN A 85 12.41 24.54 -19.53
N LYS A 86 12.91 25.11 -18.42
CA LYS A 86 12.24 26.15 -17.62
C LYS A 86 11.07 25.67 -16.75
N ILE A 87 10.76 24.38 -16.74
CA ILE A 87 9.74 23.82 -15.85
C ILE A 87 10.45 23.08 -14.71
N ASN A 88 10.13 23.48 -13.49
CA ASN A 88 10.62 22.82 -12.29
C ASN A 88 9.62 21.71 -11.89
N THR A 89 10.05 20.47 -11.99
CA THR A 89 9.20 19.32 -11.66
C THR A 89 9.71 18.64 -10.38
N LEU A 90 8.83 18.46 -9.41
CA LEU A 90 9.09 17.61 -8.25
C LEU A 90 8.72 16.17 -8.59
N LYS A 91 9.65 15.24 -8.33
CA LYS A 91 9.41 13.79 -8.32
C LYS A 91 9.41 13.34 -6.88
N ILE A 92 8.26 12.88 -6.40
CA ILE A 92 8.04 12.56 -5.00
C ILE A 92 7.72 11.06 -4.90
N LYS A 93 8.40 10.37 -3.99
CA LYS A 93 8.10 8.99 -3.62
C LYS A 93 7.51 8.96 -2.22
N VAL A 94 6.30 8.43 -2.11
CA VAL A 94 5.55 8.27 -0.86
C VAL A 94 5.40 6.79 -0.57
N VAL A 95 5.57 6.39 0.68
CA VAL A 95 5.38 5.01 1.14
C VAL A 95 4.26 4.99 2.16
N GLY A 96 3.36 4.02 2.05
CA GLY A 96 2.24 3.88 2.98
C GLY A 96 2.69 3.73 4.43
N PHE A 97 1.81 4.05 5.38
CA PHE A 97 2.15 4.08 6.81
C PHE A 97 2.63 2.74 7.39
N SER A 98 2.38 1.62 6.72
CA SER A 98 2.92 0.31 7.13
C SER A 98 4.45 0.30 7.28
N VAL A 99 5.17 1.20 6.61
CA VAL A 99 6.63 1.38 6.77
C VAL A 99 7.04 1.76 8.20
N MET A 100 6.12 2.25 9.00
CA MET A 100 6.39 2.55 10.42
C MET A 100 6.69 1.30 11.24
N LEU A 101 6.19 0.14 10.82
CA LEU A 101 6.47 -1.16 11.44
C LEU A 101 7.89 -1.68 11.14
N ASP A 102 8.60 -1.05 10.19
CA ASP A 102 9.99 -1.42 9.84
C ASP A 102 11.05 -0.52 10.51
N LYS A 103 10.65 0.40 11.40
CA LYS A 103 11.58 1.36 11.98
C LYS A 103 12.51 0.76 13.01
N GLU A 104 11.98 -0.08 13.89
CA GLU A 104 12.71 -0.61 15.03
C GLU A 104 12.65 -2.12 15.08
N LYS A 105 13.72 -2.73 15.56
CA LYS A 105 13.80 -4.17 15.79
C LYS A 105 13.47 -4.49 17.23
N HIS A 106 12.71 -5.56 17.41
CA HIS A 106 12.27 -6.00 18.72
C HIS A 106 12.67 -7.44 19.01
N THR A 107 12.74 -7.77 20.30
CA THR A 107 12.88 -9.14 20.79
C THR A 107 11.75 -9.40 21.78
N ARG A 108 10.81 -10.28 21.40
CA ARG A 108 9.62 -10.63 22.18
C ARG A 108 9.40 -12.14 22.12
N ILE A 109 8.79 -12.70 23.16
CA ILE A 109 8.43 -14.12 23.23
C ILE A 109 6.93 -14.20 23.51
N PHE A 110 6.23 -14.96 22.69
CA PHE A 110 4.82 -15.30 22.86
C PHE A 110 4.75 -16.78 23.24
N GLN A 111 4.62 -17.05 24.54
CA GLN A 111 4.70 -18.40 25.10
C GLN A 111 3.35 -19.10 25.19
N ASP A 112 2.27 -18.34 25.21
CA ASP A 112 0.93 -18.86 25.28
C ASP A 112 0.52 -19.42 23.91
N GLU A 113 0.31 -20.73 23.85
CA GLU A 113 -0.05 -21.44 22.63
C GLU A 113 -1.50 -21.26 22.23
N GLU A 114 -2.36 -20.81 23.15
CA GLU A 114 -3.76 -20.47 22.92
C GLU A 114 -3.94 -19.08 22.25
N LEU A 115 -2.87 -18.26 22.19
CA LEU A 115 -2.92 -16.97 21.48
C LEU A 115 -3.30 -17.15 20.02
N THR A 116 -4.25 -16.33 19.59
CA THR A 116 -4.70 -16.30 18.19
C THR A 116 -3.81 -15.40 17.33
N TYR A 117 -3.86 -15.60 16.02
CA TYR A 117 -3.19 -14.70 15.08
C TYR A 117 -3.63 -13.25 15.25
N ARG A 118 -4.92 -13.03 15.54
CA ARG A 118 -5.50 -11.71 15.81
C ARG A 118 -4.86 -11.03 17.00
N GLU A 119 -4.74 -11.73 18.10
CA GLU A 119 -4.16 -11.18 19.33
C GLU A 119 -2.70 -10.81 19.13
N ILE A 120 -1.93 -11.66 18.47
CA ILE A 120 -0.51 -11.40 18.20
C ILE A 120 -0.34 -10.22 17.26
N LEU A 121 -1.09 -10.17 16.14
CA LEU A 121 -1.00 -9.05 15.23
C LEU A 121 -1.41 -7.73 15.90
N ASN A 122 -2.49 -7.72 16.68
CA ASN A 122 -2.93 -6.52 17.38
C ASN A 122 -1.93 -6.08 18.46
N TYR A 123 -1.25 -7.01 19.14
CA TYR A 123 -0.23 -6.70 20.14
C TYR A 123 0.97 -5.94 19.53
N VAL A 124 1.31 -6.24 18.30
CA VAL A 124 2.45 -5.64 17.60
C VAL A 124 2.10 -4.29 16.95
N MET A 125 0.81 -4.01 16.77
CA MET A 125 0.38 -2.76 16.14
C MET A 125 0.58 -1.55 17.08
N PRO A 126 0.90 -0.35 16.54
CA PRO A 126 1.00 0.86 17.33
C PRO A 126 -0.33 1.21 18.01
N ASP A 127 -0.29 1.50 19.31
CA ASP A 127 -1.47 1.72 20.17
C ASP A 127 -2.45 2.79 19.68
N THR A 128 -1.96 3.84 19.05
CA THR A 128 -2.79 5.01 18.74
C THR A 128 -3.34 5.06 17.32
N LEU A 129 -2.69 4.43 16.36
CA LEU A 129 -3.03 4.54 14.93
C LEU A 129 -2.97 3.19 14.19
N GLY A 130 -2.75 2.09 14.91
CA GLY A 130 -2.64 0.76 14.32
C GLY A 130 -3.98 0.04 14.29
N LYS A 131 -4.33 -0.59 13.15
CA LYS A 131 -5.52 -1.43 13.03
C LYS A 131 -5.30 -2.56 12.04
N VAL A 132 -5.70 -3.77 12.42
CA VAL A 132 -5.76 -4.93 11.53
C VAL A 132 -7.21 -5.31 11.26
N VAL A 133 -7.57 -5.42 9.98
CA VAL A 133 -8.86 -5.95 9.53
C VAL A 133 -8.67 -7.42 9.19
N PHE A 134 -9.40 -8.29 9.87
CA PHE A 134 -9.30 -9.74 9.67
C PHE A 134 -10.35 -10.20 8.67
N ASN A 135 -9.89 -10.69 7.53
CA ASN A 135 -10.71 -11.25 6.45
C ASN A 135 -10.58 -12.78 6.33
N LYS A 136 -9.84 -13.39 7.25
CA LYS A 136 -9.72 -14.83 7.43
C LYS A 136 -10.24 -15.20 8.82
N GLU A 137 -10.72 -16.44 8.98
CA GLU A 137 -11.08 -17.00 10.27
C GLU A 137 -9.87 -16.96 11.22
N ASP A 138 -10.13 -16.54 12.44
CA ASP A 138 -9.11 -16.46 13.47
C ASP A 138 -8.92 -17.83 14.11
N THR A 139 -7.67 -18.24 14.26
CA THR A 139 -7.30 -19.52 14.84
C THR A 139 -6.14 -19.32 15.82
N GLU A 140 -5.99 -20.24 16.74
CA GLU A 140 -4.82 -20.31 17.63
C GLU A 140 -3.56 -20.60 16.84
N VAL A 141 -2.44 -20.06 17.32
CA VAL A 141 -1.13 -20.30 16.70
C VAL A 141 -0.60 -21.70 17.03
N GLY A 142 -0.96 -22.24 18.20
CA GLY A 142 -0.65 -23.61 18.62
C GLY A 142 0.84 -23.89 18.82
N LYS A 143 1.67 -22.84 18.98
CA LYS A 143 3.10 -22.97 19.20
C LYS A 143 3.73 -21.69 19.77
N LEU A 144 4.85 -21.84 20.43
CA LEU A 144 5.69 -20.72 20.84
C LEU A 144 6.15 -19.90 19.63
N LEU A 145 5.96 -18.58 19.69
CA LEU A 145 6.52 -17.66 18.72
C LEU A 145 7.59 -16.78 19.34
N PHE A 146 8.62 -16.55 18.57
CA PHE A 146 9.77 -15.75 18.97
C PHE A 146 10.07 -14.70 17.89
N GLN A 147 9.96 -13.42 18.26
CA GLN A 147 10.48 -12.30 17.48
C GLN A 147 11.89 -12.02 17.98
N TYR A 148 12.90 -12.26 17.16
CA TYR A 148 14.30 -12.07 17.56
C TYR A 148 15.01 -11.12 16.61
N ASN A 149 15.31 -9.91 17.10
CA ASN A 149 16.01 -8.89 16.33
C ASN A 149 15.35 -8.63 14.95
N GLU A 150 14.04 -8.77 14.89
CA GLU A 150 13.20 -8.52 13.72
C GLU A 150 12.42 -7.22 13.89
N THR A 151 12.12 -6.52 12.79
CA THR A 151 11.14 -5.45 12.81
C THR A 151 9.73 -6.02 13.01
N ASP A 152 8.80 -5.19 13.44
CA ASP A 152 7.41 -5.61 13.57
C ASP A 152 6.84 -6.05 12.22
N TRP A 153 7.22 -5.38 11.14
CA TRP A 153 6.83 -5.78 9.78
C TRP A 153 7.35 -7.17 9.39
N GLN A 154 8.63 -7.44 9.62
CA GLN A 154 9.23 -8.75 9.36
C GLN A 154 8.53 -9.86 10.15
N PHE A 155 8.29 -9.60 11.44
CA PHE A 155 7.63 -10.53 12.33
C PHE A 155 6.20 -10.86 11.88
N ILE A 156 5.34 -9.83 11.65
CA ILE A 156 3.95 -10.07 11.26
C ILE A 156 3.82 -10.73 9.88
N LYS A 157 4.74 -10.46 8.94
CA LYS A 157 4.78 -11.19 7.67
C LYS A 157 5.05 -12.68 7.89
N ARG A 158 6.02 -13.01 8.72
CA ARG A 158 6.36 -14.40 9.06
C ARG A 158 5.20 -15.09 9.78
N VAL A 159 4.58 -14.42 10.74
CA VAL A 159 3.40 -14.93 11.45
C VAL A 159 2.22 -15.13 10.49
N SER A 160 2.00 -14.21 9.57
CA SER A 160 0.93 -14.36 8.57
C SER A 160 1.16 -15.53 7.62
N GLY A 161 2.42 -15.78 7.23
CA GLY A 161 2.77 -16.96 6.45
C GLY A 161 2.52 -18.27 7.21
N LEU A 162 2.77 -18.31 8.52
CA LEU A 162 2.43 -19.46 9.36
C LEU A 162 0.92 -19.73 9.44
N GLY A 163 0.12 -18.66 9.38
CA GLY A 163 -1.34 -18.74 9.31
C GLY A 163 -1.88 -18.91 7.88
N GLU A 164 -1.03 -19.25 6.91
CA GLU A 164 -1.39 -19.39 5.49
C GLU A 164 -2.22 -18.20 5.00
N SER A 165 -1.75 -16.99 5.30
CA SER A 165 -2.42 -15.74 4.99
C SER A 165 -1.43 -14.71 4.43
N ILE A 166 -2.00 -13.66 3.85
CA ILE A 166 -1.25 -12.51 3.32
C ILE A 166 -1.59 -11.25 4.09
N LEU A 167 -0.67 -10.30 4.10
CA LEU A 167 -0.89 -8.96 4.60
C LEU A 167 -1.04 -7.99 3.43
N ILE A 168 -2.09 -7.18 3.48
CA ILE A 168 -2.32 -6.12 2.51
C ILE A 168 -2.36 -4.80 3.29
N PRO A 169 -1.32 -3.95 3.18
CA PRO A 169 -1.39 -2.62 3.76
C PRO A 169 -2.46 -1.77 3.08
N LEU A 170 -3.32 -1.17 3.89
CA LEU A 170 -4.33 -0.21 3.45
C LEU A 170 -3.71 1.18 3.46
N PHE A 171 -3.91 1.94 2.40
CA PHE A 171 -3.15 3.16 2.10
C PHE A 171 -4.02 4.41 1.90
N TYR A 172 -5.32 4.31 2.08
CA TYR A 172 -6.27 5.41 1.87
C TYR A 172 -6.68 6.13 3.16
N GLU A 173 -6.19 5.68 4.32
CA GLU A 173 -6.44 6.27 5.62
C GLU A 173 -5.13 6.56 6.38
N ASN A 174 -5.18 7.51 7.28
CA ASN A 174 -4.06 7.80 8.17
C ASN A 174 -3.80 6.65 9.15
N GLY A 175 -2.53 6.43 9.45
CA GLY A 175 -2.07 5.42 10.40
C GLY A 175 -1.78 4.08 9.75
N VAL A 176 -1.24 3.16 10.56
CA VAL A 176 -0.88 1.81 10.12
C VAL A 176 -2.13 0.96 10.04
N ARG A 177 -2.57 0.67 8.82
CA ARG A 177 -3.74 -0.16 8.56
C ARG A 177 -3.36 -1.36 7.73
N LEU A 178 -3.78 -2.55 8.15
CA LEU A 178 -3.48 -3.81 7.48
C LEU A 178 -4.75 -4.63 7.31
N SER A 179 -4.84 -5.35 6.21
CA SER A 179 -5.77 -6.47 6.06
C SER A 179 -5.01 -7.78 6.24
N TYR A 180 -5.47 -8.64 7.12
CA TYR A 180 -5.03 -10.02 7.25
C TYR A 180 -5.96 -10.90 6.42
N GLY A 181 -5.45 -11.46 5.33
CA GLY A 181 -6.23 -12.11 4.29
C GLY A 181 -6.77 -11.13 3.24
N LEU A 182 -7.27 -11.69 2.15
CA LEU A 182 -7.85 -10.92 1.06
C LEU A 182 -9.12 -10.21 1.52
N PRO A 183 -9.24 -8.89 1.32
CA PRO A 183 -10.51 -8.20 1.52
C PRO A 183 -11.59 -8.88 0.68
N ARG A 184 -12.76 -9.10 1.26
CA ARG A 184 -13.91 -9.62 0.53
C ARG A 184 -14.76 -8.44 0.09
N SER A 185 -14.71 -8.10 -1.17
CA SER A 185 -15.69 -7.18 -1.77
C SER A 185 -16.93 -8.02 -2.16
N ALA A 186 -18.10 -7.49 -1.84
CA ALA A 186 -19.36 -8.08 -2.30
C ALA A 186 -19.63 -7.78 -3.80
N LYS A 187 -18.76 -7.01 -4.44
CA LYS A 187 -18.92 -6.63 -5.84
C LYS A 187 -18.34 -7.70 -6.75
N GLU A 188 -19.17 -8.18 -7.65
CA GLU A 188 -18.74 -8.94 -8.82
C GLU A 188 -18.83 -8.02 -10.04
N THR A 189 -17.81 -8.03 -10.90
CA THR A 189 -17.80 -7.27 -12.14
C THR A 189 -17.31 -8.15 -13.28
N GLU A 190 -17.75 -7.84 -14.49
CA GLU A 190 -17.22 -8.47 -15.71
C GLU A 190 -16.13 -7.57 -16.28
N LEU A 191 -14.98 -8.15 -16.61
CA LEU A 191 -13.95 -7.46 -17.36
C LEU A 191 -14.49 -7.13 -18.75
N GLN A 192 -14.49 -5.83 -19.06
CA GLN A 192 -14.57 -5.35 -20.44
C GLN A 192 -13.12 -5.23 -20.90
N GLU A 193 -12.68 -6.20 -21.72
CA GLU A 193 -11.25 -6.34 -22.03
C GLU A 193 -10.85 -5.53 -23.25
N ASP A 194 -9.77 -4.74 -23.09
CA ASP A 194 -8.95 -4.31 -24.22
C ASP A 194 -7.61 -5.07 -24.29
N PHE A 195 -7.12 -5.62 -23.19
CA PHE A 195 -5.86 -6.37 -23.15
C PHE A 195 -5.80 -7.38 -22.02
N TYR A 196 -5.40 -8.62 -22.33
CA TYR A 196 -5.20 -9.71 -21.38
C TYR A 196 -3.83 -10.37 -21.58
N ALA A 197 -3.11 -10.59 -20.51
CA ALA A 197 -1.92 -11.41 -20.47
C ALA A 197 -1.98 -12.38 -19.29
N SER A 198 -1.60 -13.62 -19.52
CA SER A 198 -1.42 -14.61 -18.46
C SER A 198 -0.02 -15.18 -18.49
N GLY A 199 0.50 -15.54 -17.36
CA GLY A 199 1.83 -16.15 -17.25
C GLY A 199 1.99 -16.96 -15.99
N ASN A 200 2.96 -17.85 -16.00
CA ASN A 200 3.39 -18.55 -14.80
C ASN A 200 4.55 -17.77 -14.18
N HIS A 201 4.50 -17.52 -12.89
CA HIS A 201 5.63 -16.96 -12.17
C HIS A 201 6.73 -18.02 -12.11
N ILE A 202 7.82 -17.81 -12.85
CA ILE A 202 9.03 -18.64 -12.69
C ILE A 202 9.68 -18.18 -11.38
N HIS A 203 9.91 -19.15 -10.52
CA HIS A 203 10.58 -19.03 -9.24
C HIS A 203 11.83 -18.15 -9.29
N ASP A 204 11.76 -16.98 -8.71
CA ASP A 204 12.93 -16.14 -8.47
C ASP A 204 13.49 -16.46 -7.09
N LYS A 205 14.52 -17.31 -7.03
CA LYS A 205 15.21 -17.73 -5.80
C LYS A 205 15.82 -16.57 -5.00
N SER A 206 15.81 -15.36 -5.52
CA SER A 206 16.31 -14.17 -4.84
C SER A 206 15.27 -13.49 -3.94
N LYS A 207 14.00 -13.94 -3.98
CA LYS A 207 12.91 -13.40 -3.14
C LYS A 207 12.47 -14.47 -2.15
N ASP A 208 12.37 -14.07 -0.87
CA ASP A 208 12.06 -14.93 0.28
C ASP A 208 10.63 -15.54 0.29
N TYR A 209 9.90 -15.55 -0.80
CA TYR A 209 8.57 -16.19 -0.86
C TYR A 209 8.41 -16.98 -2.14
N ASP A 210 8.14 -18.26 -1.94
CA ASP A 210 7.62 -19.15 -2.96
C ASP A 210 6.12 -18.89 -3.12
N ILE A 211 5.74 -18.14 -4.13
CA ILE A 211 4.39 -18.19 -4.63
C ILE A 211 4.49 -18.77 -6.03
N ASP A 212 4.43 -20.09 -6.10
CA ASP A 212 4.13 -20.79 -7.33
C ASP A 212 2.68 -20.47 -7.69
N GLY A 213 2.48 -19.55 -8.59
CA GLY A 213 1.15 -19.12 -8.99
C GLY A 213 1.05 -18.77 -10.46
N VAL A 214 -0.09 -19.09 -11.03
CA VAL A 214 -0.52 -18.49 -12.30
C VAL A 214 -0.99 -17.08 -11.99
N TYR A 215 -0.39 -16.08 -12.63
CA TYR A 215 -0.89 -14.72 -12.57
C TYR A 215 -1.60 -14.35 -13.86
N HIS A 216 -2.65 -13.57 -13.70
CA HIS A 216 -3.40 -12.96 -14.78
C HIS A 216 -3.22 -11.45 -14.70
N MET A 217 -2.78 -10.84 -15.79
CA MET A 217 -2.63 -9.40 -15.88
C MET A 217 -3.60 -8.87 -16.93
N PHE A 218 -4.32 -7.84 -16.58
CA PHE A 218 -5.19 -7.14 -17.50
C PHE A 218 -5.08 -5.64 -17.25
N TYR A 219 -5.31 -4.88 -18.31
CA TYR A 219 -5.39 -3.43 -18.26
C TYR A 219 -6.86 -3.04 -18.32
N SER A 220 -7.24 -2.07 -17.52
CA SER A 220 -8.60 -1.57 -17.46
C SER A 220 -8.62 -0.08 -17.18
N ASP A 221 -9.53 0.63 -17.82
CA ASP A 221 -9.83 2.03 -17.52
C ASP A 221 -10.76 2.17 -16.30
N GLU A 222 -11.13 1.06 -15.66
CA GLU A 222 -11.97 1.06 -14.47
C GLU A 222 -11.15 0.91 -13.20
N ASP A 223 -11.60 1.60 -12.13
CA ASP A 223 -11.04 1.49 -10.79
C ASP A 223 -11.70 0.32 -10.05
N TYR A 224 -10.93 -0.73 -9.78
CA TYR A 224 -11.37 -1.89 -9.01
C TYR A 224 -10.91 -1.80 -7.57
N GLU A 225 -11.85 -1.95 -6.65
CA GLU A 225 -11.52 -2.07 -5.23
C GLU A 225 -10.83 -3.42 -4.96
N LEU A 226 -9.87 -3.44 -4.03
CA LEU A 226 -9.23 -4.68 -3.58
C LEU A 226 -10.28 -5.68 -3.09
N GLY A 227 -10.22 -6.91 -3.60
CA GLY A 227 -11.17 -7.98 -3.28
C GLY A 227 -12.39 -8.03 -4.19
N THR A 228 -12.50 -7.16 -5.20
CA THR A 228 -13.52 -7.28 -6.23
C THR A 228 -13.32 -8.57 -7.00
N VAL A 229 -14.39 -9.37 -7.13
CA VAL A 229 -14.37 -10.58 -7.96
C VAL A 229 -14.55 -10.17 -9.41
N VAL A 230 -13.54 -10.40 -10.22
CA VAL A 230 -13.55 -10.08 -11.63
C VAL A 230 -13.82 -11.35 -12.42
N LYS A 231 -14.92 -11.39 -13.17
CA LYS A 231 -15.27 -12.51 -14.06
C LYS A 231 -14.76 -12.20 -15.47
N ASN A 232 -13.98 -13.13 -16.01
CA ASN A 232 -13.54 -13.08 -17.40
C ASN A 232 -14.33 -14.09 -18.22
N ARG A 233 -15.02 -13.63 -19.27
CA ARG A 233 -15.81 -14.49 -20.16
C ARG A 233 -14.95 -15.40 -21.04
N GLY A 234 -13.67 -15.10 -21.20
CA GLY A 234 -12.75 -15.82 -22.09
C GLY A 234 -11.99 -16.99 -21.44
N LEU A 235 -11.92 -17.04 -20.11
CA LEU A 235 -11.26 -18.11 -19.36
C LEU A 235 -12.31 -19.20 -19.00
N ARG A 236 -12.32 -20.30 -19.76
CA ARG A 236 -12.98 -21.55 -19.40
C ARG A 236 -11.96 -22.53 -18.86
#